data_4d2ad76417d8454f9766d8ad98461009
#
_entry.id   4d2ad76417d8454f9766d8ad98461009
#
_cell.length_a   1.000
_cell.length_b   1.000
_cell.length_c   1.000
_cell.angle_alpha   90.00
_cell.angle_beta   90.00
_cell.angle_gamma   90.00
#
_symmetry.space_group_name_H-M   'P 1'
#
loop_
_entity.id
_entity.type
_entity.pdbx_description
1 polymer ?
#
loop_
_entity_poly.entity_id
_entity_poly.type
_entity_poly.pdbx_seq_one_letter_code
_entity_poly.pdbx_strand_id
1 'polypeptide(L)'
;DWSSDVCSSDLFEKSIRVLELPQLLERLSQKAVSEAAKERALRLTPSTDADDVRRLQDETDAARALIGLRGSPSFSGVKDVREALARAERGGMLNPRELLTIAGLLTNSRRVREYYEADQGEGTVLDRMFDSLHANRFLEDKITTSILSEDEIADAASPELADIRRHKRAASAKGRQILQKIISSPSYKSTLQEALITQRDGRFVVPVKADHRGDLPGLVHDISASGATLFVEPMGVVQANNELKELEAKEKKEIERILFALSAEAAGFSEAILWDYDILVHLDLIFARGELSYQMDAARPEIRTDGSVSLRRARHPLLDPAKAVPIDIEVGRSFDTLVITGPNTGGKTVSLKTLGLLCLMAQCGLHIPAGDRSAVSVFTGILADIGDEQSIEQSLSTFSAHMK
;
A
#
# COMPACT_ATOMS: atom_id res chain seq x y z
N ASP A 1 0.43 5.47 44.01
CA ASP A 1 0.48 6.61 43.06
C ASP A 1 0.06 6.26 41.64
N TRP A 2 -0.94 5.40 41.53
CA TRP A 2 -1.51 4.99 40.20
C TRP A 2 -2.56 5.98 39.65
N SER A 3 -3.03 6.91 40.45
CA SER A 3 -4.09 7.84 40.04
C SER A 3 -3.59 9.10 39.32
N SER A 4 -2.32 9.49 39.52
CA SER A 4 -1.73 10.69 38.89
C SER A 4 -1.32 10.45 37.43
N ASP A 5 -0.80 9.28 37.11
CA ASP A 5 -0.33 8.95 35.74
C ASP A 5 -1.48 8.72 34.75
N VAL A 6 -2.57 8.09 35.18
CA VAL A 6 -3.77 7.89 34.36
C VAL A 6 -4.47 9.23 34.06
N CYS A 7 -4.53 10.12 35.05
CA CYS A 7 -5.15 11.43 34.86
C CYS A 7 -4.32 12.35 33.95
N SER A 8 -2.98 12.22 33.94
CA SER A 8 -2.10 13.01 33.08
C SER A 8 -2.13 12.52 31.62
N SER A 9 -2.24 11.21 31.38
CA SER A 9 -2.34 10.64 30.03
C SER A 9 -3.66 11.04 29.35
N ASP A 10 -4.77 11.00 30.07
CA ASP A 10 -6.10 11.35 29.56
C ASP A 10 -6.18 12.85 29.19
N LEU A 11 -5.58 13.72 30.03
CA LEU A 11 -5.51 15.17 29.75
C LEU A 11 -4.64 15.48 28.54
N PHE A 12 -3.53 14.76 28.35
CA PHE A 12 -2.68 14.93 27.18
C PHE A 12 -3.38 14.48 25.90
N GLU A 13 -4.05 13.33 25.91
CA GLU A 13 -4.83 12.86 24.77
C GLU A 13 -5.98 13.82 24.42
N LYS A 14 -6.67 14.35 25.44
CA LYS A 14 -7.69 15.38 25.23
C LYS A 14 -7.10 16.63 24.56
N SER A 15 -5.92 17.06 25.03
CA SER A 15 -5.22 18.23 24.48
C SER A 15 -4.80 18.03 23.02
N ILE A 16 -4.28 16.85 22.66
CA ILE A 16 -3.94 16.49 21.28
C ILE A 16 -5.16 16.63 20.35
N ARG A 17 -6.34 16.19 20.80
CA ARG A 17 -7.59 16.29 20.02
C ARG A 17 -8.08 17.73 19.90
N VAL A 18 -8.06 18.48 20.99
CA VAL A 18 -8.50 19.88 21.02
C VAL A 18 -7.59 20.78 20.18
N LEU A 19 -6.28 20.45 20.13
CA LEU A 19 -5.29 21.12 19.28
C LEU A 19 -5.31 20.64 17.82
N GLU A 20 -6.18 19.70 17.46
CA GLU A 20 -6.43 19.24 16.08
C GLU A 20 -5.24 18.51 15.43
N LEU A 21 -4.35 17.89 16.23
CA LEU A 21 -3.26 17.07 15.68
C LEU A 21 -3.78 15.90 14.84
N PRO A 22 -4.86 15.14 15.22
CA PRO A 22 -5.37 14.05 14.41
C PRO A 22 -5.77 14.48 12.99
N GLN A 23 -6.41 15.64 12.82
CA GLN A 23 -6.80 16.16 11.51
C GLN A 23 -5.57 16.51 10.63
N LEU A 24 -4.48 16.95 11.26
CA LEU A 24 -3.22 17.15 10.57
C LEU A 24 -2.58 15.84 10.15
N LEU A 25 -2.59 14.81 11.03
CA LEU A 25 -2.07 13.48 10.71
C LEU A 25 -2.88 12.81 9.61
N GLU A 26 -4.18 13.07 9.51
CA GLU A 26 -4.99 12.66 8.35
C GLU A 26 -4.49 13.28 7.05
N ARG A 27 -4.15 14.59 7.05
CA ARG A 27 -3.53 15.23 5.88
C ARG A 27 -2.17 14.63 5.54
N LEU A 28 -1.37 14.28 6.55
CA LEU A 28 -0.10 13.60 6.36
C LEU A 28 -0.30 12.21 5.73
N SER A 29 -1.26 11.44 6.24
CA SER A 29 -1.56 10.10 5.72
C SER A 29 -1.97 10.10 4.24
N GLN A 30 -2.65 11.17 3.79
CA GLN A 30 -3.01 11.35 2.39
C GLN A 30 -1.79 11.63 1.46
N LYS A 31 -0.63 11.99 2.03
CA LYS A 31 0.63 12.16 1.29
C LYS A 31 1.41 10.86 1.17
N ALA A 32 1.25 9.95 2.11
CA ALA A 32 1.84 8.62 2.03
C ALA A 32 1.16 7.77 0.95
N VAL A 33 1.95 6.89 0.31
CA VAL A 33 1.48 6.05 -0.80
C VAL A 33 1.10 4.66 -0.32
N SER A 34 1.96 4.02 0.48
CA SER A 34 1.73 2.67 1.01
C SER A 34 0.77 2.71 2.20
N GLU A 35 -0.09 1.68 2.32
CA GLU A 35 -1.05 1.59 3.43
C GLU A 35 -0.34 1.57 4.79
N ALA A 36 0.80 0.89 4.89
CA ALA A 36 1.57 0.85 6.13
C ALA A 36 2.14 2.22 6.52
N ALA A 37 2.58 3.05 5.56
CA ALA A 37 3.02 4.41 5.85
C ALA A 37 1.86 5.33 6.23
N LYS A 38 0.68 5.17 5.62
CA LYS A 38 -0.55 5.87 6.01
C LYS A 38 -0.94 5.56 7.45
N GLU A 39 -0.91 4.28 7.83
CA GLU A 39 -1.17 3.86 9.21
C GLU A 39 -0.14 4.42 10.20
N ARG A 40 1.15 4.39 9.84
CA ARG A 40 2.22 5.00 10.66
C ARG A 40 2.02 6.50 10.80
N ALA A 41 1.61 7.20 9.73
CA ALA A 41 1.31 8.63 9.77
C ALA A 41 0.19 8.96 10.77
N LEU A 42 -0.91 8.19 10.75
CA LEU A 42 -2.04 8.37 11.68
C LEU A 42 -1.70 8.08 13.14
N ARG A 43 -0.66 7.28 13.39
CA ARG A 43 -0.20 6.88 14.73
C ARG A 43 1.01 7.68 15.22
N LEU A 44 1.43 8.72 14.51
CA LEU A 44 2.52 9.57 14.97
C LEU A 44 2.18 10.23 16.32
N THR A 45 3.13 10.14 17.24
CA THR A 45 3.05 10.79 18.54
C THR A 45 4.22 11.77 18.73
N PRO A 46 4.01 12.91 19.40
CA PRO A 46 5.07 13.83 19.69
C PRO A 46 6.17 13.20 20.56
N SER A 47 7.42 13.25 20.13
CA SER A 47 8.55 12.80 20.94
C SER A 47 8.90 13.83 22.00
N THR A 48 9.28 13.36 23.19
CA THR A 48 9.77 14.19 24.30
C THR A 48 11.30 14.21 24.39
N ASP A 49 11.98 13.48 23.50
CA ASP A 49 13.44 13.46 23.39
C ASP A 49 13.90 14.46 22.32
N ALA A 50 14.74 15.41 22.71
CA ALA A 50 15.20 16.48 21.83
C ALA A 50 16.10 15.97 20.68
N ASP A 51 16.88 14.93 20.91
CA ASP A 51 17.76 14.37 19.87
C ASP A 51 16.95 13.56 18.86
N ASP A 52 15.90 12.86 19.32
CA ASP A 52 14.95 12.19 18.44
C ASP A 52 14.16 13.22 17.59
N VAL A 53 13.69 14.31 18.19
CA VAL A 53 13.01 15.40 17.46
C VAL A 53 13.93 16.01 16.40
N ARG A 54 15.21 16.29 16.75
CA ARG A 54 16.19 16.83 15.77
C ARG A 54 16.40 15.88 14.62
N ARG A 55 16.59 14.58 14.89
CA ARG A 55 16.73 13.54 13.87
C ARG A 55 15.52 13.50 12.94
N LEU A 56 14.30 13.52 13.48
CA LEU A 56 13.06 13.52 12.70
C LEU A 56 12.94 14.78 11.82
N GLN A 57 13.38 15.93 12.33
CA GLN A 57 13.42 17.19 11.57
C GLN A 57 14.48 17.12 10.44
N ASP A 58 15.66 16.54 10.71
CA ASP A 58 16.73 16.34 9.72
C ASP A 58 16.25 15.43 8.58
N GLU A 59 15.55 14.34 8.90
CA GLU A 59 14.94 13.44 7.90
C GLU A 59 13.93 14.19 7.01
N THR A 60 13.05 14.98 7.61
CA THR A 60 12.04 15.76 6.88
C THR A 60 12.67 16.81 5.98
N ASP A 61 13.71 17.49 6.46
CA ASP A 61 14.46 18.49 5.72
C ASP A 61 15.20 17.90 4.52
N ALA A 62 15.86 16.75 4.73
CA ALA A 62 16.52 15.99 3.67
C ALA A 62 15.53 15.53 2.59
N ALA A 63 14.38 14.97 2.98
CA ALA A 63 13.35 14.61 2.01
C ALA A 63 12.81 15.81 1.25
N ARG A 64 12.55 16.92 1.93
CA ARG A 64 12.11 18.17 1.29
C ARG A 64 13.13 18.66 0.27
N ALA A 65 14.42 18.63 0.58
CA ALA A 65 15.48 19.01 -0.35
C ALA A 65 15.50 18.09 -1.58
N LEU A 66 15.42 16.77 -1.38
CA LEU A 66 15.36 15.78 -2.47
C LEU A 66 14.13 15.97 -3.35
N ILE A 67 12.96 16.22 -2.77
CA ILE A 67 11.73 16.54 -3.52
C ILE A 67 11.91 17.78 -4.39
N GLY A 68 12.52 18.82 -3.87
CA GLY A 68 12.78 20.06 -4.61
C GLY A 68 13.74 19.87 -5.79
N LEU A 69 14.68 18.95 -5.70
CA LEU A 69 15.66 18.67 -6.75
C LEU A 69 15.13 17.78 -7.86
N ARG A 70 14.36 16.72 -7.51
CA ARG A 70 14.00 15.65 -8.45
C ARG A 70 12.63 15.02 -8.24
N GLY A 71 11.79 15.60 -7.39
CA GLY A 71 10.48 15.05 -7.03
C GLY A 71 10.58 13.87 -6.05
N SER A 72 9.44 13.33 -5.66
CA SER A 72 9.36 12.17 -4.76
C SER A 72 9.60 10.85 -5.50
N PRO A 73 10.30 9.87 -4.90
CA PRO A 73 10.34 8.52 -5.44
C PRO A 73 8.97 7.86 -5.39
N SER A 74 8.75 6.82 -6.20
CA SER A 74 7.48 6.09 -6.21
C SER A 74 7.49 4.96 -5.18
N PHE A 75 6.49 4.92 -4.30
CA PHE A 75 6.26 3.85 -3.32
C PHE A 75 5.05 2.97 -3.66
N SER A 76 4.52 3.04 -4.90
CA SER A 76 3.30 2.35 -5.32
C SER A 76 3.37 0.82 -5.28
N GLY A 77 4.57 0.24 -5.31
CA GLY A 77 4.81 -1.20 -5.21
C GLY A 77 4.95 -1.73 -3.77
N VAL A 78 4.96 -0.85 -2.77
CA VAL A 78 5.17 -1.23 -1.37
C VAL A 78 3.88 -1.74 -0.77
N LYS A 79 3.75 -3.08 -0.70
CA LYS A 79 2.62 -3.79 -0.10
C LYS A 79 3.13 -4.74 0.98
N ASP A 80 2.27 -5.07 1.94
CA ASP A 80 2.63 -6.00 3.02
C ASP A 80 2.85 -7.42 2.47
N VAL A 81 4.03 -7.97 2.75
CA VAL A 81 4.47 -9.30 2.32
C VAL A 81 4.77 -10.24 3.49
N ARG A 82 4.61 -9.77 4.74
CA ARG A 82 5.02 -10.48 5.95
C ARG A 82 4.34 -11.84 6.12
N GLU A 83 3.02 -11.91 5.96
CA GLU A 83 2.27 -13.17 6.09
C GLU A 83 2.63 -14.17 5.00
N ALA A 84 2.80 -13.70 3.76
CA ALA A 84 3.20 -14.53 2.63
C ALA A 84 4.59 -15.12 2.87
N LEU A 85 5.58 -14.30 3.23
CA LEU A 85 6.93 -14.76 3.52
C LEU A 85 6.99 -15.72 4.71
N ALA A 86 6.30 -15.42 5.80
CA ALA A 86 6.21 -16.31 6.97
C ALA A 86 5.58 -17.67 6.64
N ARG A 87 4.66 -17.73 5.66
CA ARG A 87 4.12 -18.99 5.17
C ARG A 87 5.12 -19.74 4.27
N ALA A 88 5.83 -19.03 3.40
CA ALA A 88 6.85 -19.61 2.53
C ALA A 88 8.03 -20.20 3.35
N GLU A 89 8.49 -19.52 4.40
CA GLU A 89 9.52 -20.00 5.33
C GLU A 89 9.16 -21.34 5.99
N ARG A 90 7.86 -21.54 6.26
CA ARG A 90 7.34 -22.81 6.78
C ARG A 90 7.13 -23.88 5.71
N GLY A 91 7.59 -23.63 4.48
CA GLY A 91 7.43 -24.55 3.35
C GLY A 91 6.06 -24.46 2.67
N GLY A 92 5.29 -23.41 2.93
CA GLY A 92 4.02 -23.17 2.24
C GLY A 92 4.21 -22.61 0.83
N MET A 93 3.36 -23.02 -0.09
CA MET A 93 3.32 -22.46 -1.46
C MET A 93 2.60 -21.11 -1.47
N LEU A 94 3.19 -20.14 -2.16
CA LEU A 94 2.58 -18.84 -2.45
C LEU A 94 1.79 -18.91 -3.77
N ASN A 95 0.70 -18.15 -3.84
CA ASN A 95 -0.04 -18.01 -5.08
C ASN A 95 0.62 -16.95 -6.01
N PRO A 96 0.22 -16.87 -7.29
CA PRO A 96 0.81 -15.93 -8.24
C PRO A 96 0.72 -14.46 -7.79
N ARG A 97 -0.38 -14.05 -7.19
CA ARG A 97 -0.59 -12.69 -6.68
C ARG A 97 0.41 -12.34 -5.59
N GLU A 98 0.66 -13.24 -4.64
CA GLU A 98 1.62 -13.04 -3.56
C GLU A 98 3.04 -12.92 -4.07
N LEU A 99 3.43 -13.78 -5.02
CA LEU A 99 4.74 -13.73 -5.67
C LEU A 99 4.92 -12.43 -6.48
N LEU A 100 3.90 -11.99 -7.22
CA LEU A 100 3.92 -10.72 -7.92
C LEU A 100 3.99 -9.52 -6.96
N THR A 101 3.38 -9.63 -5.78
CA THR A 101 3.48 -8.60 -4.73
C THR A 101 4.92 -8.49 -4.21
N ILE A 102 5.59 -9.63 -3.99
CA ILE A 102 7.02 -9.68 -3.62
C ILE A 102 7.88 -9.08 -4.73
N ALA A 103 7.64 -9.46 -5.99
CA ALA A 103 8.36 -8.89 -7.13
C ALA A 103 8.16 -7.37 -7.25
N GLY A 104 6.94 -6.87 -6.99
CA GLY A 104 6.63 -5.45 -6.95
C GLY A 104 7.41 -4.70 -5.86
N LEU A 105 7.58 -5.31 -4.69
CA LEU A 105 8.40 -4.76 -3.60
C LEU A 105 9.89 -4.70 -4.01
N LEU A 106 10.43 -5.78 -4.59
CA LEU A 106 11.82 -5.83 -5.06
C LEU A 106 12.09 -4.79 -6.17
N THR A 107 11.14 -4.65 -7.11
CA THR A 107 11.20 -3.60 -8.15
C THR A 107 11.24 -2.21 -7.51
N ASN A 108 10.44 -2.00 -6.45
CA ASN A 108 10.38 -0.72 -5.76
C ASN A 108 11.69 -0.44 -5.00
N SER A 109 12.24 -1.42 -4.26
CA SER A 109 13.55 -1.31 -3.59
C SER A 109 14.64 -0.88 -4.57
N ARG A 110 14.72 -1.53 -5.72
CA ARG A 110 15.69 -1.19 -6.77
C ARG A 110 15.48 0.24 -7.30
N ARG A 111 14.25 0.63 -7.63
CA ARG A 111 13.94 1.96 -8.17
C ARG A 111 14.19 3.09 -7.17
N VAL A 112 13.88 2.88 -5.91
CA VAL A 112 14.13 3.86 -4.84
C VAL A 112 15.64 4.00 -4.61
N ARG A 113 16.38 2.92 -4.68
CA ARG A 113 17.85 2.96 -4.64
C ARG A 113 18.44 3.69 -5.86
N GLU A 114 17.99 3.36 -7.08
CA GLU A 114 18.39 4.05 -8.33
C GLU A 114 18.05 5.55 -8.31
N TYR A 115 16.89 5.92 -7.73
CA TYR A 115 16.51 7.32 -7.53
C TYR A 115 17.54 8.07 -6.70
N TYR A 116 18.09 7.45 -5.67
CA TYR A 116 19.10 8.05 -4.80
C TYR A 116 20.49 8.09 -5.46
N GLU A 117 20.92 6.99 -6.09
CA GLU A 117 22.23 6.88 -6.76
C GLU A 117 22.41 7.85 -7.94
N ALA A 118 21.33 8.36 -8.51
CA ALA A 118 21.33 9.26 -9.67
C ALA A 118 22.02 10.62 -9.41
N ASP A 119 22.25 10.97 -8.14
CA ASP A 119 22.92 12.22 -7.77
C ASP A 119 23.80 12.02 -6.53
N GLN A 120 25.10 12.02 -6.73
CA GLN A 120 26.11 11.96 -5.67
C GLN A 120 26.39 13.38 -5.12
N GLY A 121 25.34 14.07 -4.66
CA GLY A 121 25.46 15.34 -3.95
C GLY A 121 26.11 15.22 -2.56
N GLU A 122 26.03 16.26 -1.77
CA GLU A 122 26.42 16.20 -0.35
C GLU A 122 25.54 15.16 0.35
N GLY A 123 26.18 14.27 1.16
CA GLY A 123 25.50 13.21 1.88
C GLY A 123 24.37 13.74 2.78
N THR A 124 23.30 12.96 2.90
CA THR A 124 22.13 13.30 3.73
C THR A 124 21.97 12.30 4.88
N VAL A 125 21.15 12.63 5.86
CA VAL A 125 20.81 11.71 6.95
C VAL A 125 20.07 10.46 6.46
N LEU A 126 19.54 10.48 5.23
CA LEU A 126 18.81 9.38 4.61
C LEU A 126 19.72 8.37 3.88
N ASP A 127 20.98 8.68 3.65
CA ASP A 127 21.93 7.86 2.89
C ASP A 127 21.94 6.41 3.35
N ARG A 128 22.04 6.20 4.67
CA ARG A 128 22.07 4.86 5.25
C ARG A 128 20.82 4.04 4.94
N MET A 129 19.65 4.69 4.82
CA MET A 129 18.41 4.00 4.48
C MET A 129 18.40 3.57 3.03
N PHE A 130 18.82 4.46 2.12
CA PHE A 130 18.90 4.13 0.70
C PHE A 130 19.96 3.06 0.42
N ASP A 131 21.14 3.16 1.05
CA ASP A 131 22.24 2.20 0.88
C ASP A 131 21.92 0.81 1.43
N SER A 132 21.04 0.74 2.44
CA SER A 132 20.63 -0.52 3.06
C SER A 132 19.58 -1.31 2.26
N LEU A 133 19.04 -0.74 1.17
CA LEU A 133 18.09 -1.45 0.31
C LEU A 133 18.79 -2.54 -0.52
N HIS A 134 18.20 -3.74 -0.53
CA HIS A 134 18.72 -4.91 -1.23
C HIS A 134 18.05 -5.06 -2.60
N ALA A 135 18.75 -4.64 -3.67
CA ALA A 135 18.27 -4.85 -5.03
C ALA A 135 18.46 -6.31 -5.46
N ASN A 136 17.49 -7.17 -5.22
CA ASN A 136 17.52 -8.57 -5.68
C ASN A 136 16.86 -8.72 -7.06
N ARG A 137 17.57 -8.25 -8.10
CA ARG A 137 17.09 -8.31 -9.48
C ARG A 137 16.90 -9.75 -9.98
N PHE A 138 17.72 -10.69 -9.50
CA PHE A 138 17.58 -12.09 -9.88
C PHE A 138 16.21 -12.66 -9.50
N LEU A 139 15.77 -12.48 -8.27
CA LEU A 139 14.46 -12.95 -7.81
C LEU A 139 13.32 -12.16 -8.48
N GLU A 140 13.48 -10.82 -8.62
CA GLU A 140 12.53 -9.96 -9.34
C GLU A 140 12.28 -10.48 -10.77
N ASP A 141 13.35 -10.64 -11.56
CA ASP A 141 13.27 -11.10 -12.95
C ASP A 141 12.68 -12.51 -13.04
N LYS A 142 13.10 -13.42 -12.15
CA LYS A 142 12.63 -14.80 -12.15
C LYS A 142 11.12 -14.90 -11.90
N ILE A 143 10.58 -14.12 -10.96
CA ILE A 143 9.14 -14.09 -10.69
C ILE A 143 8.41 -13.47 -11.88
N THR A 144 8.84 -12.30 -12.36
CA THR A 144 8.11 -11.54 -13.39
C THR A 144 8.18 -12.20 -14.77
N THR A 145 9.22 -12.97 -15.07
CA THR A 145 9.30 -13.76 -16.31
C THR A 145 8.52 -15.07 -16.23
N SER A 146 8.30 -15.61 -15.02
CA SER A 146 7.54 -16.84 -14.82
C SER A 146 6.03 -16.59 -14.67
N ILE A 147 5.65 -15.44 -14.12
CA ILE A 147 4.25 -15.11 -13.80
C ILE A 147 3.88 -13.82 -14.54
N LEU A 148 3.00 -13.93 -15.53
CA LEU A 148 2.56 -12.80 -16.35
C LEU A 148 1.41 -12.03 -15.68
N SER A 149 0.53 -12.73 -14.98
CA SER A 149 -0.58 -12.16 -14.21
C SER A 149 -1.02 -13.12 -13.09
N GLU A 150 -1.99 -12.71 -12.28
CA GLU A 150 -2.55 -13.56 -11.21
C GLU A 150 -3.10 -14.89 -11.75
N ASP A 151 -3.55 -14.92 -13.01
CA ASP A 151 -4.19 -16.08 -13.66
C ASP A 151 -3.30 -16.74 -14.72
N GLU A 152 -2.12 -16.21 -15.00
CA GLU A 152 -1.30 -16.66 -16.13
C GLU A 152 0.16 -16.88 -15.76
N ILE A 153 0.58 -18.15 -15.87
CA ILE A 153 1.99 -18.56 -15.80
C ILE A 153 2.56 -18.65 -17.21
N ALA A 154 3.72 -18.05 -17.43
CA ALA A 154 4.37 -18.02 -18.74
C ALA A 154 4.78 -19.41 -19.22
N ASP A 155 4.72 -19.69 -20.52
CA ASP A 155 5.29 -20.90 -21.12
C ASP A 155 6.80 -21.00 -20.81
N ALA A 156 7.49 -19.85 -20.75
CA ALA A 156 8.91 -19.76 -20.43
C ALA A 156 9.26 -20.03 -18.97
N ALA A 157 8.28 -20.17 -18.06
CA ALA A 157 8.52 -20.47 -16.64
C ALA A 157 9.24 -21.82 -16.44
N SER A 158 9.00 -22.80 -17.31
CA SER A 158 9.82 -23.99 -17.40
C SER A 158 9.77 -24.63 -18.80
N PRO A 159 10.85 -25.33 -19.23
CA PRO A 159 10.84 -26.07 -20.49
C PRO A 159 9.74 -27.15 -20.50
N GLU A 160 9.46 -27.77 -19.37
CA GLU A 160 8.43 -28.80 -19.21
C GLU A 160 7.02 -28.23 -19.41
N LEU A 161 6.72 -27.06 -18.85
CA LEU A 161 5.43 -26.39 -19.04
C LEU A 161 5.20 -26.02 -20.51
N ALA A 162 6.22 -25.50 -21.17
CA ALA A 162 6.18 -25.18 -22.59
C ALA A 162 5.89 -26.42 -23.45
N ASP A 163 6.52 -27.56 -23.11
CA ASP A 163 6.33 -28.83 -23.82
C ASP A 163 4.93 -29.38 -23.59
N ILE A 164 4.46 -29.43 -22.35
CA ILE A 164 3.10 -29.86 -22.01
C ILE A 164 2.06 -29.03 -22.78
N ARG A 165 2.18 -27.70 -22.79
CA ARG A 165 1.25 -26.81 -23.50
C ARG A 165 1.32 -26.97 -25.01
N ARG A 166 2.51 -27.24 -25.56
CA ARG A 166 2.66 -27.58 -26.98
C ARG A 166 1.89 -28.85 -27.34
N HIS A 167 2.05 -29.93 -26.55
CA HIS A 167 1.32 -31.17 -26.74
C HIS A 167 -0.19 -31.02 -26.56
N LYS A 168 -0.60 -30.21 -25.56
CA LYS A 168 -2.02 -29.88 -25.31
C LYS A 168 -2.64 -29.18 -26.52
N ARG A 169 -1.94 -28.21 -27.14
CA ARG A 169 -2.38 -27.56 -28.38
C ARG A 169 -2.50 -28.56 -29.54
N ALA A 170 -1.53 -29.46 -29.69
CA ALA A 170 -1.55 -30.48 -30.73
C ALA A 170 -2.69 -31.48 -30.56
N ALA A 171 -2.91 -32.01 -29.33
CA ALA A 171 -4.01 -32.91 -29.02
C ALA A 171 -5.38 -32.26 -29.23
N SER A 172 -5.53 -31.00 -28.83
CA SER A 172 -6.73 -30.19 -29.06
C SER A 172 -7.01 -29.99 -30.55
N ALA A 173 -6.00 -29.66 -31.35
CA ALA A 173 -6.13 -29.51 -32.79
C ALA A 173 -6.54 -30.83 -33.46
N LYS A 174 -5.92 -31.96 -33.06
CA LYS A 174 -6.26 -33.28 -33.55
C LYS A 174 -7.72 -33.65 -33.25
N GLY A 175 -8.16 -33.44 -31.99
CA GLY A 175 -9.54 -33.69 -31.56
C GLY A 175 -10.55 -32.87 -32.37
N ARG A 176 -10.28 -31.57 -32.54
CA ARG A 176 -11.13 -30.69 -33.37
C ARG A 176 -11.16 -31.09 -34.83
N GLN A 177 -10.03 -31.50 -35.42
CA GLN A 177 -9.98 -31.96 -36.80
C GLN A 177 -10.83 -33.21 -37.04
N ILE A 178 -10.83 -34.17 -36.10
CA ILE A 178 -11.67 -35.36 -36.17
C ILE A 178 -13.14 -34.98 -36.09
N LEU A 179 -13.52 -34.14 -35.15
CA LEU A 179 -14.90 -33.65 -35.01
C LEU A 179 -15.37 -32.84 -36.21
N GLN A 180 -14.49 -32.00 -36.78
CA GLN A 180 -14.81 -31.23 -37.98
C GLN A 180 -15.17 -32.14 -39.18
N LYS A 181 -14.48 -33.27 -39.32
CA LYS A 181 -14.84 -34.29 -40.33
C LYS A 181 -16.21 -34.91 -40.06
N ILE A 182 -16.56 -35.13 -38.78
CA ILE A 182 -17.87 -35.68 -38.41
C ILE A 182 -18.99 -34.71 -38.69
N ILE A 183 -18.88 -33.43 -38.24
CA ILE A 183 -19.95 -32.42 -38.42
C ILE A 183 -20.14 -31.98 -39.86
N SER A 184 -19.08 -32.11 -40.71
CA SER A 184 -19.17 -31.79 -42.14
C SER A 184 -19.61 -33.00 -43.01
N SER A 185 -19.68 -34.20 -42.42
CA SER A 185 -20.07 -35.39 -43.17
C SER A 185 -21.57 -35.43 -43.47
N PRO A 186 -21.99 -35.63 -44.72
CA PRO A 186 -23.39 -35.78 -45.07
C PRO A 186 -24.09 -36.94 -44.34
N SER A 187 -23.33 -37.99 -43.98
CA SER A 187 -23.85 -39.16 -43.26
C SER A 187 -24.38 -38.88 -41.86
N TYR A 188 -23.87 -37.82 -41.21
CA TYR A 188 -24.29 -37.47 -39.86
C TYR A 188 -25.19 -36.24 -39.77
N LYS A 189 -25.57 -35.64 -40.96
CA LYS A 189 -26.38 -34.42 -41.00
C LYS A 189 -27.77 -34.58 -40.35
N SER A 190 -28.38 -35.77 -40.48
CA SER A 190 -29.69 -36.06 -39.85
C SER A 190 -29.55 -36.41 -38.34
N THR A 191 -28.40 -36.99 -37.96
CA THR A 191 -28.08 -37.44 -36.61
C THR A 191 -27.77 -36.28 -35.65
N LEU A 192 -27.06 -35.25 -36.15
CA LEU A 192 -26.69 -34.13 -35.35
C LEU A 192 -27.89 -33.20 -35.08
N GLN A 193 -28.00 -32.69 -33.85
CA GLN A 193 -28.94 -31.62 -33.49
C GLN A 193 -28.53 -30.30 -34.14
N GLU A 194 -27.23 -30.00 -34.04
CA GLU A 194 -26.56 -28.88 -34.66
C GLU A 194 -25.15 -29.27 -35.11
N ALA A 195 -24.69 -28.74 -36.25
CA ALA A 195 -23.36 -29.01 -36.80
C ALA A 195 -22.29 -28.16 -36.08
N LEU A 196 -22.12 -28.30 -34.77
CA LEU A 196 -21.16 -27.57 -33.98
C LEU A 196 -20.35 -28.52 -33.05
N ILE A 197 -19.17 -28.06 -32.68
CA ILE A 197 -18.30 -28.67 -31.69
C ILE A 197 -18.47 -27.93 -30.39
N THR A 198 -18.72 -28.62 -29.30
CA THR A 198 -18.81 -28.02 -27.95
C THR A 198 -17.94 -28.80 -26.97
N GLN A 199 -17.89 -28.32 -25.72
CA GLN A 199 -17.21 -29.04 -24.63
C GLN A 199 -18.19 -29.33 -23.51
N ARG A 200 -18.03 -30.52 -22.90
CA ARG A 200 -18.66 -30.91 -21.64
C ARG A 200 -17.62 -31.59 -20.76
N ASP A 201 -17.48 -31.14 -19.54
CA ASP A 201 -16.47 -31.61 -18.59
C ASP A 201 -15.03 -31.63 -19.16
N GLY A 202 -14.69 -30.59 -19.95
CA GLY A 202 -13.38 -30.49 -20.59
C GLY A 202 -13.18 -31.43 -21.79
N ARG A 203 -14.22 -32.15 -22.25
CA ARG A 203 -14.17 -33.06 -23.41
C ARG A 203 -14.83 -32.43 -24.63
N PHE A 204 -14.24 -32.60 -25.79
CA PHE A 204 -14.87 -32.25 -27.04
C PHE A 204 -15.98 -33.25 -27.37
N VAL A 205 -17.19 -32.73 -27.60
CA VAL A 205 -18.40 -33.47 -27.90
C VAL A 205 -19.17 -32.82 -29.04
N VAL A 206 -20.10 -33.58 -29.62
CA VAL A 206 -21.08 -33.07 -30.60
C VAL A 206 -22.50 -33.27 -30.08
N PRO A 207 -23.44 -32.35 -30.35
CA PRO A 207 -24.85 -32.51 -29.99
C PRO A 207 -25.55 -33.45 -30.98
N VAL A 208 -26.07 -34.55 -30.49
CA VAL A 208 -26.78 -35.61 -31.23
C VAL A 208 -28.26 -35.63 -30.80
N LYS A 209 -29.18 -35.80 -31.74
CA LYS A 209 -30.60 -35.99 -31.44
C LYS A 209 -30.79 -37.27 -30.64
N ALA A 210 -31.62 -37.24 -29.61
CA ALA A 210 -31.83 -38.40 -28.75
C ALA A 210 -32.31 -39.65 -29.51
N ASP A 211 -33.16 -39.46 -30.56
CA ASP A 211 -33.69 -40.51 -31.41
C ASP A 211 -32.64 -41.17 -32.32
N HIS A 212 -31.52 -40.49 -32.51
CA HIS A 212 -30.40 -40.93 -33.38
C HIS A 212 -29.15 -41.35 -32.60
N ARG A 213 -29.30 -41.70 -31.31
CA ARG A 213 -28.20 -42.10 -30.42
C ARG A 213 -27.34 -43.23 -31.00
N GLY A 214 -27.95 -44.17 -31.72
CA GLY A 214 -27.25 -45.34 -32.28
C GLY A 214 -26.43 -45.06 -33.54
N ASP A 215 -26.68 -43.95 -34.21
CA ASP A 215 -26.10 -43.64 -35.53
C ASP A 215 -24.64 -43.09 -35.43
N LEU A 216 -24.26 -42.52 -34.27
CA LEU A 216 -22.89 -42.07 -34.01
C LEU A 216 -22.31 -42.85 -32.80
N PRO A 217 -21.39 -43.80 -33.04
CA PRO A 217 -20.72 -44.51 -31.94
C PRO A 217 -19.91 -43.57 -31.07
N GLY A 218 -20.21 -43.58 -29.78
CA GLY A 218 -19.56 -42.68 -28.83
C GLY A 218 -20.09 -42.78 -27.40
N LEU A 219 -19.48 -42.01 -26.51
CA LEU A 219 -19.85 -41.90 -25.09
C LEU A 219 -20.73 -40.66 -24.85
N VAL A 220 -21.84 -40.85 -24.17
CA VAL A 220 -22.70 -39.73 -23.76
C VAL A 220 -22.15 -39.13 -22.50
N HIS A 221 -21.82 -37.84 -22.51
CA HIS A 221 -21.29 -37.11 -21.36
C HIS A 221 -22.32 -36.21 -20.67
N ASP A 222 -23.31 -35.75 -21.43
CA ASP A 222 -24.34 -34.84 -20.91
C ASP A 222 -25.63 -34.96 -21.72
N ILE A 223 -26.75 -34.55 -21.13
CA ILE A 223 -28.07 -34.55 -21.75
C ILE A 223 -28.69 -33.16 -21.55
N SER A 224 -29.29 -32.59 -22.59
CA SER A 224 -30.00 -31.32 -22.47
C SER A 224 -31.16 -31.40 -21.46
N ALA A 225 -31.56 -30.28 -20.87
CA ALA A 225 -32.64 -30.23 -19.88
C ALA A 225 -33.97 -30.77 -20.43
N SER A 226 -34.23 -30.68 -21.75
CA SER A 226 -35.41 -31.22 -22.42
C SER A 226 -35.29 -32.72 -22.74
N GLY A 227 -34.12 -33.33 -22.57
CA GLY A 227 -33.83 -34.73 -22.98
C GLY A 227 -33.69 -34.94 -24.49
N ALA A 228 -33.91 -33.90 -25.30
CA ALA A 228 -33.94 -34.04 -26.78
C ALA A 228 -32.54 -34.07 -27.43
N THR A 229 -31.49 -33.63 -26.70
CA THR A 229 -30.11 -33.59 -27.22
C THR A 229 -29.17 -34.33 -26.29
N LEU A 230 -28.37 -35.22 -26.86
CA LEU A 230 -27.29 -35.92 -26.19
C LEU A 230 -25.95 -35.32 -26.63
N PHE A 231 -25.08 -34.99 -25.63
CA PHE A 231 -23.72 -34.55 -25.93
C PHE A 231 -22.80 -35.75 -26.00
N VAL A 232 -22.48 -36.16 -27.21
CA VAL A 232 -21.75 -37.39 -27.48
C VAL A 232 -20.30 -37.11 -27.81
N GLU A 233 -19.39 -37.83 -27.13
CA GLU A 233 -17.98 -37.92 -27.50
C GLU A 233 -17.80 -39.06 -28.49
N PRO A 234 -17.54 -38.81 -29.77
CA PRO A 234 -17.36 -39.86 -30.76
C PRO A 234 -16.13 -40.73 -30.42
N MET A 235 -16.21 -42.05 -30.69
CA MET A 235 -15.11 -42.99 -30.38
C MET A 235 -13.76 -42.58 -30.98
N GLY A 236 -13.76 -41.92 -32.16
CA GLY A 236 -12.53 -41.44 -32.79
C GLY A 236 -11.86 -40.25 -32.04
N VAL A 237 -12.55 -39.62 -31.10
CA VAL A 237 -12.05 -38.45 -30.34
C VAL A 237 -11.67 -38.83 -28.91
N VAL A 238 -12.12 -39.96 -28.41
CA VAL A 238 -11.89 -40.41 -27.02
C VAL A 238 -10.40 -40.41 -26.64
N GLN A 239 -9.52 -40.87 -27.53
CA GLN A 239 -8.08 -40.87 -27.27
C GLN A 239 -7.52 -39.45 -27.15
N ALA A 240 -7.91 -38.52 -28.02
CA ALA A 240 -7.48 -37.11 -27.97
C ALA A 240 -7.98 -36.40 -26.69
N ASN A 241 -9.22 -36.67 -26.32
CA ASN A 241 -9.78 -36.13 -25.08
C ASN A 241 -9.12 -36.68 -23.81
N ASN A 242 -8.77 -37.97 -23.80
CA ASN A 242 -8.01 -38.56 -22.70
C ASN A 242 -6.61 -37.97 -22.59
N GLU A 243 -5.90 -37.80 -23.72
CA GLU A 243 -4.60 -37.16 -23.78
C GLU A 243 -4.67 -35.72 -23.29
N LEU A 244 -5.72 -34.96 -23.64
CA LEU A 244 -5.95 -33.61 -23.13
C LEU A 244 -6.11 -33.57 -21.61
N LYS A 245 -6.92 -34.47 -21.03
CA LYS A 245 -7.09 -34.55 -19.57
C LYS A 245 -5.80 -34.92 -18.83
N GLU A 246 -5.02 -35.83 -19.40
CA GLU A 246 -3.70 -36.17 -18.83
C GLU A 246 -2.75 -34.96 -18.87
N LEU A 247 -2.72 -34.23 -19.98
CA LEU A 247 -1.90 -33.05 -20.14
C LEU A 247 -2.36 -31.90 -19.23
N GLU A 248 -3.66 -31.74 -19.01
CA GLU A 248 -4.20 -30.77 -18.02
C GLU A 248 -3.77 -31.10 -16.59
N ALA A 249 -3.80 -32.37 -16.23
CA ALA A 249 -3.32 -32.78 -14.91
C ALA A 249 -1.79 -32.58 -14.75
N LYS A 250 -1.00 -32.84 -15.81
CA LYS A 250 0.44 -32.57 -15.84
C LYS A 250 0.73 -31.07 -15.77
N GLU A 251 0.00 -30.25 -16.53
CA GLU A 251 0.13 -28.80 -16.52
C GLU A 251 -0.10 -28.24 -15.11
N LYS A 252 -1.17 -28.68 -14.45
CA LYS A 252 -1.49 -28.26 -13.08
C LYS A 252 -0.36 -28.61 -12.10
N LYS A 253 0.15 -29.84 -12.16
CA LYS A 253 1.26 -30.27 -11.30
C LYS A 253 2.54 -29.49 -11.55
N GLU A 254 2.83 -29.19 -12.82
CA GLU A 254 4.04 -28.44 -13.18
C GLU A 254 3.92 -26.98 -12.72
N ILE A 255 2.73 -26.36 -12.84
CA ILE A 255 2.48 -25.02 -12.30
C ILE A 255 2.67 -25.00 -10.77
N GLU A 256 2.11 -25.99 -10.06
CA GLU A 256 2.30 -26.13 -8.61
C GLU A 256 3.79 -26.26 -8.25
N ARG A 257 4.57 -27.06 -9.03
CA ARG A 257 6.01 -27.19 -8.85
C ARG A 257 6.75 -25.87 -9.04
N ILE A 258 6.39 -25.10 -10.07
CA ILE A 258 7.00 -23.79 -10.37
C ILE A 258 6.71 -22.82 -9.22
N LEU A 259 5.45 -22.70 -8.79
CA LEU A 259 5.06 -21.83 -7.69
C LEU A 259 5.74 -22.21 -6.38
N PHE A 260 5.86 -23.52 -6.10
CA PHE A 260 6.57 -24.00 -4.92
C PHE A 260 8.07 -23.64 -4.96
N ALA A 261 8.72 -23.81 -6.12
CA ALA A 261 10.12 -23.44 -6.28
C ALA A 261 10.36 -21.93 -6.11
N LEU A 262 9.50 -21.08 -6.69
CA LEU A 262 9.57 -19.64 -6.51
C LEU A 262 9.30 -19.22 -5.05
N SER A 263 8.38 -19.91 -4.37
CA SER A 263 8.07 -19.66 -2.94
C SER A 263 9.25 -19.99 -2.04
N ALA A 264 9.91 -21.14 -2.29
CA ALA A 264 11.10 -21.54 -1.54
C ALA A 264 12.27 -20.58 -1.76
N GLU A 265 12.41 -20.05 -2.96
CA GLU A 265 13.44 -19.06 -3.26
C GLU A 265 13.15 -17.72 -2.61
N ALA A 266 11.90 -17.24 -2.64
CA ALA A 266 11.48 -16.04 -1.93
C ALA A 266 11.72 -16.18 -0.41
N ALA A 267 11.43 -17.35 0.18
CA ALA A 267 11.71 -17.65 1.57
C ALA A 267 13.21 -17.56 1.90
N GLY A 268 14.09 -17.96 0.98
CA GLY A 268 15.55 -17.83 1.14
C GLY A 268 16.04 -16.39 1.26
N PHE A 269 15.27 -15.41 0.80
CA PHE A 269 15.56 -13.97 0.88
C PHE A 269 14.62 -13.21 1.82
N SER A 270 13.83 -13.91 2.63
CA SER A 270 12.76 -13.34 3.45
C SER A 270 13.26 -12.20 4.35
N GLU A 271 14.38 -12.38 5.06
CA GLU A 271 14.95 -11.37 5.95
C GLU A 271 15.29 -10.07 5.20
N ALA A 272 15.95 -10.17 4.05
CA ALA A 272 16.30 -9.02 3.24
C ALA A 272 15.05 -8.30 2.65
N ILE A 273 14.04 -9.08 2.22
CA ILE A 273 12.79 -8.53 1.68
C ILE A 273 12.00 -7.80 2.77
N LEU A 274 11.95 -8.36 3.98
CA LEU A 274 11.28 -7.73 5.13
C LEU A 274 12.01 -6.47 5.59
N TRP A 275 13.33 -6.49 5.58
CA TRP A 275 14.14 -5.31 5.84
C TRP A 275 13.83 -4.19 4.83
N ASP A 276 13.85 -4.50 3.55
CA ASP A 276 13.52 -3.55 2.49
C ASP A 276 12.10 -2.99 2.64
N TYR A 277 11.13 -3.85 2.99
CA TYR A 277 9.77 -3.42 3.24
C TYR A 277 9.70 -2.37 4.35
N ASP A 278 10.36 -2.61 5.48
CA ASP A 278 10.35 -1.69 6.61
C ASP A 278 11.05 -0.35 6.28
N ILE A 279 12.16 -0.39 5.55
CA ILE A 279 12.88 0.82 5.08
C ILE A 279 12.01 1.60 4.09
N LEU A 280 11.38 0.94 3.12
CA LEU A 280 10.52 1.61 2.13
C LEU A 280 9.30 2.27 2.77
N VAL A 281 8.66 1.60 3.74
CA VAL A 281 7.55 2.18 4.51
C VAL A 281 8.02 3.39 5.31
N HIS A 282 9.23 3.34 5.88
CA HIS A 282 9.79 4.47 6.63
C HIS A 282 10.13 5.64 5.71
N LEU A 283 10.78 5.39 4.57
CA LEU A 283 11.06 6.41 3.55
C LEU A 283 9.77 7.04 3.01
N ASP A 284 8.74 6.25 2.72
CA ASP A 284 7.44 6.77 2.26
C ASP A 284 6.84 7.76 3.27
N LEU A 285 6.91 7.46 4.59
CA LEU A 285 6.47 8.39 5.64
C LEU A 285 7.34 9.66 5.69
N ILE A 286 8.67 9.53 5.55
CA ILE A 286 9.59 10.67 5.54
C ILE A 286 9.28 11.59 4.34
N PHE A 287 9.11 11.00 3.14
CA PHE A 287 8.75 11.77 1.96
C PHE A 287 7.35 12.39 2.07
N ALA A 288 6.39 11.71 2.70
CA ALA A 288 5.08 12.28 3.01
C ALA A 288 5.17 13.52 3.91
N ARG A 289 6.08 13.52 4.91
CA ARG A 289 6.37 14.70 5.73
C ARG A 289 6.96 15.86 4.90
N GLY A 290 7.87 15.55 3.98
CA GLY A 290 8.44 16.51 3.04
C GLY A 290 7.39 17.12 2.10
N GLU A 291 6.52 16.30 1.51
CA GLU A 291 5.40 16.73 0.66
C GLU A 291 4.41 17.63 1.42
N LEU A 292 4.06 17.25 2.66
CA LEU A 292 3.20 18.06 3.51
C LEU A 292 3.85 19.41 3.84
N SER A 293 5.18 19.43 4.07
CA SER A 293 5.94 20.66 4.27
C SER A 293 5.81 21.63 3.09
N TYR A 294 5.94 21.13 1.86
CA TYR A 294 5.72 21.93 0.66
C TYR A 294 4.29 22.46 0.56
N GLN A 295 3.31 21.58 0.78
CA GLN A 295 1.89 21.96 0.69
C GLN A 295 1.51 23.10 1.65
N MET A 296 2.11 23.11 2.85
CA MET A 296 1.82 24.12 3.88
C MET A 296 2.70 25.36 3.77
N ASP A 297 3.64 25.39 2.82
CA ASP A 297 4.70 26.42 2.81
C ASP A 297 5.36 26.51 4.19
N ALA A 298 5.75 25.35 4.72
CA ALA A 298 6.28 25.19 6.07
C ALA A 298 7.81 25.23 6.07
N ALA A 299 8.39 25.64 7.20
CA ALA A 299 9.82 25.69 7.41
C ALA A 299 10.22 24.85 8.63
N ARG A 300 11.45 24.36 8.63
CA ARG A 300 12.06 23.68 9.77
C ARG A 300 12.20 24.64 10.94
N PRO A 301 11.64 24.34 12.14
CA PRO A 301 11.90 25.14 13.34
C PRO A 301 13.27 24.83 13.93
N GLU A 302 13.89 25.80 14.61
CA GLU A 302 15.00 25.56 15.52
C GLU A 302 14.50 24.79 16.76
N ILE A 303 15.09 23.63 17.04
CA ILE A 303 14.70 22.79 18.19
C ILE A 303 15.51 23.17 19.42
N ARG A 304 14.83 23.61 20.47
CA ARG A 304 15.36 24.07 21.75
C ARG A 304 14.98 23.16 22.89
N THR A 305 15.62 23.36 24.05
CA THR A 305 15.37 22.64 25.31
C THR A 305 15.25 23.58 26.50
N ASP A 306 15.19 24.88 26.26
CA ASP A 306 15.17 25.95 27.30
C ASP A 306 13.75 26.35 27.72
N GLY A 307 12.72 25.67 27.24
CA GLY A 307 11.31 25.96 27.51
C GLY A 307 10.77 27.14 26.70
N SER A 308 11.57 27.71 25.79
CA SER A 308 11.13 28.88 25.01
C SER A 308 10.47 28.48 23.67
N VAL A 309 9.49 29.29 23.26
CA VAL A 309 8.89 29.23 21.92
C VAL A 309 8.95 30.64 21.30
N SER A 310 9.39 30.71 20.06
CA SER A 310 9.39 31.96 19.28
C SER A 310 8.91 31.64 17.86
N LEU A 311 7.67 31.94 17.56
CA LEU A 311 7.03 31.73 16.27
C LEU A 311 6.93 33.07 15.53
N ARG A 312 7.35 33.08 14.27
CA ARG A 312 7.28 34.26 13.40
C ARG A 312 6.36 33.97 12.23
N ARG A 313 5.42 34.87 11.96
CA ARG A 313 4.44 34.75 10.86
C ARG A 313 3.77 33.36 10.83
N ALA A 314 3.50 32.81 12.02
CA ALA A 314 2.90 31.49 12.17
C ALA A 314 1.44 31.48 11.69
N ARG A 315 1.07 30.46 10.96
CA ARG A 315 -0.28 30.25 10.46
C ARG A 315 -0.82 28.92 10.99
N HIS A 316 -2.13 28.86 11.25
CA HIS A 316 -2.75 27.61 11.61
C HIS A 316 -2.78 26.66 10.38
N PRO A 317 -2.21 25.45 10.45
CA PRO A 317 -2.00 24.59 9.28
C PRO A 317 -3.31 24.09 8.63
N LEU A 318 -4.42 24.06 9.39
CA LEU A 318 -5.71 23.60 8.89
C LEU A 318 -6.57 24.72 8.28
N LEU A 319 -6.18 25.98 8.45
CA LEU A 319 -6.86 27.10 7.80
C LEU A 319 -6.43 27.25 6.34
N ASP A 320 -7.29 27.86 5.54
CA ASP A 320 -6.96 28.27 4.17
C ASP A 320 -5.78 29.27 4.21
N PRO A 321 -4.64 28.93 3.56
CA PRO A 321 -3.46 29.83 3.58
C PRO A 321 -3.73 31.25 3.10
N ALA A 322 -4.71 31.46 2.19
CA ALA A 322 -5.09 32.76 1.67
C ALA A 322 -5.88 33.61 2.69
N LYS A 323 -6.50 32.96 3.68
CA LYS A 323 -7.34 33.62 4.70
C LYS A 323 -6.67 33.63 6.07
N ALA A 324 -5.68 32.76 6.31
CA ALA A 324 -4.98 32.69 7.57
C ALA A 324 -4.14 33.98 7.80
N VAL A 325 -4.41 34.67 8.88
CA VAL A 325 -3.62 35.82 9.28
C VAL A 325 -2.39 35.32 10.03
N PRO A 326 -1.15 35.62 9.56
CA PRO A 326 0.06 35.22 10.25
C PRO A 326 0.20 35.97 11.58
N ILE A 327 0.65 35.25 12.62
CA ILE A 327 0.86 35.79 13.96
C ILE A 327 2.29 35.60 14.43
N ASP A 328 2.80 36.52 15.25
CA ASP A 328 4.05 36.38 15.96
C ASP A 328 3.74 36.06 17.43
N ILE A 329 4.35 34.99 17.97
CA ILE A 329 4.18 34.58 19.38
C ILE A 329 5.55 34.27 19.98
N GLU A 330 5.82 34.84 21.15
CA GLU A 330 7.01 34.53 21.95
C GLU A 330 6.59 34.25 23.39
N VAL A 331 7.16 33.20 24.02
CA VAL A 331 6.96 32.85 25.44
C VAL A 331 8.11 32.00 25.92
N GLY A 332 8.41 32.05 27.19
CA GLY A 332 9.42 31.19 27.85
C GLY A 332 10.83 31.72 27.85
N ARG A 333 11.10 32.90 27.25
CA ARG A 333 12.43 33.51 27.20
C ARG A 333 12.60 34.68 28.15
N SER A 334 11.77 35.71 27.98
CA SER A 334 11.77 36.92 28.81
C SER A 334 10.59 36.96 29.77
N PHE A 335 9.59 36.16 29.56
CA PHE A 335 8.40 35.99 30.39
C PHE A 335 7.84 34.58 30.20
N ASP A 336 7.25 34.03 31.28
CA ASP A 336 6.71 32.65 31.32
C ASP A 336 5.20 32.61 31.08
N THR A 337 4.56 33.77 31.07
CA THR A 337 3.12 33.90 30.91
C THR A 337 2.76 34.88 29.81
N LEU A 338 1.95 34.44 28.85
CA LEU A 338 1.39 35.26 27.79
C LEU A 338 -0.11 35.39 27.97
N VAL A 339 -0.60 36.63 28.14
CA VAL A 339 -2.04 36.93 28.24
C VAL A 339 -2.53 37.52 26.92
N ILE A 340 -3.47 36.83 26.27
CA ILE A 340 -4.09 37.28 25.01
C ILE A 340 -5.48 37.83 25.29
N THR A 341 -5.69 39.13 25.08
CA THR A 341 -6.96 39.82 25.31
C THR A 341 -7.57 40.30 23.99
N GLY A 342 -8.87 40.53 23.99
CA GLY A 342 -9.58 41.03 22.82
C GLY A 342 -10.99 40.42 22.66
N PRO A 343 -11.76 40.83 21.63
CA PRO A 343 -13.09 40.28 21.37
C PRO A 343 -13.04 38.79 20.98
N ASN A 344 -14.14 38.07 21.15
CA ASN A 344 -14.20 36.64 20.83
C ASN A 344 -13.94 36.33 19.33
N THR A 345 -14.30 37.26 18.46
CA THR A 345 -14.05 37.19 17.01
C THR A 345 -12.60 37.56 16.62
N GLY A 346 -11.77 37.93 17.57
CA GLY A 346 -10.39 38.45 17.35
C GLY A 346 -9.32 37.35 17.16
N GLY A 347 -9.69 36.06 17.03
CA GLY A 347 -8.75 34.98 16.77
C GLY A 347 -7.95 34.47 17.98
N LYS A 348 -8.34 34.81 19.22
CA LYS A 348 -7.66 34.36 20.45
C LYS A 348 -7.52 32.84 20.51
N THR A 349 -8.60 32.10 20.33
CA THR A 349 -8.64 30.63 20.35
C THR A 349 -7.78 30.02 19.23
N VAL A 350 -7.83 30.65 18.04
CA VAL A 350 -6.99 30.20 16.90
C VAL A 350 -5.51 30.42 17.21
N SER A 351 -5.13 31.52 17.85
CA SER A 351 -3.73 31.78 18.24
C SER A 351 -3.21 30.75 19.26
N LEU A 352 -4.03 30.39 20.27
CA LEU A 352 -3.70 29.35 21.24
C LEU A 352 -3.58 27.97 20.58
N LYS A 353 -4.54 27.62 19.74
CA LYS A 353 -4.48 26.37 18.95
C LYS A 353 -3.25 26.34 18.05
N THR A 354 -2.92 27.46 17.37
CA THR A 354 -1.74 27.54 16.52
C THR A 354 -0.47 27.28 17.32
N LEU A 355 -0.29 27.96 18.46
CA LEU A 355 0.89 27.76 19.31
C LEU A 355 1.04 26.27 19.71
N GLY A 356 0.00 25.69 20.31
CA GLY A 356 0.04 24.29 20.77
C GLY A 356 0.24 23.29 19.64
N LEU A 357 -0.50 23.44 18.54
CA LEU A 357 -0.39 22.51 17.40
C LEU A 357 0.98 22.59 16.73
N LEU A 358 1.57 23.76 16.54
CA LEU A 358 2.91 23.89 15.93
C LEU A 358 4.01 23.29 16.81
N CYS A 359 3.86 23.34 18.15
CA CYS A 359 4.76 22.63 19.06
C CYS A 359 4.62 21.12 18.93
N LEU A 360 3.38 20.58 18.86
CA LEU A 360 3.14 19.14 18.64
C LEU A 360 3.69 18.69 17.26
N MET A 361 3.48 19.49 16.22
CA MET A 361 4.03 19.24 14.88
C MET A 361 5.55 19.12 14.91
N ALA A 362 6.24 20.10 15.51
CA ALA A 362 7.69 20.07 15.62
C ALA A 362 8.19 18.80 16.30
N GLN A 363 7.54 18.37 17.39
CA GLN A 363 7.87 17.14 18.13
C GLN A 363 7.53 15.86 17.38
N CYS A 364 6.64 15.91 16.37
CA CYS A 364 6.39 14.81 15.44
C CYS A 364 7.37 14.80 14.23
N GLY A 365 8.37 15.68 14.20
CA GLY A 365 9.29 15.82 13.06
C GLY A 365 8.67 16.49 11.84
N LEU A 366 7.54 17.19 12.00
CA LEU A 366 6.89 17.95 10.94
C LEU A 366 7.44 19.38 10.90
N HIS A 367 7.66 19.92 9.72
CA HIS A 367 7.90 21.34 9.54
C HIS A 367 6.64 22.14 9.88
N ILE A 368 6.80 23.37 10.32
CA ILE A 368 5.71 24.23 10.76
C ILE A 368 5.45 25.37 9.76
N PRO A 369 4.19 25.73 9.48
CA PRO A 369 3.85 26.88 8.62
C PRO A 369 4.12 28.22 9.34
N ALA A 370 5.39 28.50 9.52
CA ALA A 370 5.90 29.71 10.17
C ALA A 370 7.11 30.26 9.41
N GLY A 371 7.44 31.51 9.63
CA GLY A 371 8.60 32.13 8.99
C GLY A 371 9.92 31.58 9.51
N ASP A 372 10.98 31.81 8.72
CA ASP A 372 12.34 31.42 9.06
C ASP A 372 12.73 31.95 10.47
N ARG A 373 13.61 31.19 11.14
CA ARG A 373 14.07 31.47 12.51
C ARG A 373 12.98 31.33 13.58
N SER A 374 11.87 30.65 13.28
CA SER A 374 10.96 30.18 14.32
C SER A 374 11.63 29.06 15.13
N ALA A 375 11.42 29.09 16.46
CA ALA A 375 12.04 28.13 17.37
C ALA A 375 10.98 27.55 18.30
N VAL A 376 11.12 26.27 18.59
CA VAL A 376 10.22 25.52 19.46
C VAL A 376 11.03 24.66 20.42
N SER A 377 10.75 24.75 21.71
CA SER A 377 11.32 23.82 22.69
C SER A 377 10.59 22.49 22.67
N VAL A 378 11.31 21.42 23.01
CA VAL A 378 10.74 20.11 23.27
C VAL A 378 10.13 20.09 24.66
N PHE A 379 8.84 19.80 24.73
CA PHE A 379 8.07 19.72 25.97
C PHE A 379 7.75 18.28 26.32
N THR A 380 7.74 17.97 27.62
CA THR A 380 7.30 16.65 28.13
C THR A 380 5.79 16.47 28.05
N GLY A 381 5.02 17.56 27.96
CA GLY A 381 3.57 17.58 27.78
C GLY A 381 3.07 18.95 27.36
N ILE A 382 2.09 18.96 26.51
CA ILE A 382 1.37 20.17 26.06
C ILE A 382 -0.09 19.99 26.42
N LEU A 383 -0.56 20.80 27.37
CA LEU A 383 -1.93 20.73 27.86
C LEU A 383 -2.72 21.94 27.35
N ALA A 384 -3.90 21.69 26.82
CA ALA A 384 -4.80 22.71 26.32
C ALA A 384 -6.19 22.53 26.93
N ASP A 385 -6.68 23.56 27.60
CA ASP A 385 -8.05 23.65 28.06
C ASP A 385 -8.78 24.75 27.26
N ILE A 386 -9.44 24.29 26.20
CA ILE A 386 -10.17 25.13 25.26
C ILE A 386 -11.61 24.63 25.23
N GLY A 387 -12.55 25.44 25.74
CA GLY A 387 -13.96 25.11 25.76
C GLY A 387 -14.53 25.04 24.32
N ASP A 388 -15.43 24.07 24.08
CA ASP A 388 -16.16 23.95 22.81
C ASP A 388 -17.14 25.15 22.66
N GLU A 389 -16.77 26.11 21.83
CA GLU A 389 -17.68 27.22 21.46
C GLU A 389 -18.85 26.81 20.54
N GLN A 390 -19.09 25.51 20.35
CA GLN A 390 -20.14 25.01 19.43
C GLN A 390 -21.50 24.77 20.08
N SER A 391 -21.71 25.06 21.34
CA SER A 391 -23.08 25.13 21.86
C SER A 391 -23.64 26.55 21.64
N ILE A 392 -24.35 26.71 20.54
CA ILE A 392 -25.02 27.96 20.12
C ILE A 392 -26.03 28.49 21.16
N GLU A 393 -26.30 27.77 22.25
CA GLU A 393 -27.28 28.14 23.27
C GLU A 393 -26.71 28.72 24.58
N GLN A 394 -25.38 28.77 24.74
CA GLN A 394 -24.79 29.39 25.96
C GLN A 394 -23.62 30.31 25.61
N SER A 395 -23.91 31.59 25.47
CA SER A 395 -22.94 32.69 25.35
C SER A 395 -22.18 32.99 26.66
N LEU A 396 -21.82 31.93 27.42
CA LEU A 396 -20.94 32.02 28.57
C LEU A 396 -19.49 31.93 28.11
N SER A 397 -18.66 32.89 28.49
CA SER A 397 -17.22 32.85 28.22
C SER A 397 -16.64 31.55 28.77
N THR A 398 -15.56 31.05 28.17
CA THR A 398 -14.82 29.84 28.62
C THR A 398 -14.53 29.86 30.13
N PHE A 399 -14.26 31.01 30.69
CA PHE A 399 -14.07 31.22 32.13
C PHE A 399 -15.31 30.88 32.96
N SER A 400 -16.51 31.23 32.48
CA SER A 400 -17.78 30.98 33.20
C SER A 400 -18.19 29.49 33.10
N ALA A 401 -17.77 28.79 32.07
CA ALA A 401 -18.05 27.33 31.91
C ALA A 401 -17.23 26.49 32.88
N HIS A 402 -16.03 26.93 33.26
CA HIS A 402 -15.14 26.19 34.18
C HIS A 402 -15.37 26.50 35.67
N MET A 403 -16.17 27.49 35.99
CA MET A 403 -16.49 27.86 37.39
C MET A 403 -17.79 27.21 37.91
N LYS A 404 -18.39 26.30 37.17
CA LYS A 404 -19.44 25.40 37.62
C LYS A 404 -18.91 24.00 37.81
#